data_378a96f292e7b183b64cf87ab423fcc9
#
_entry.id   378a96f292e7b183b64cf87ab423fcc9
#
_cell.length_a   1.000
_cell.length_b   1.000
_cell.length_c   1.000
_cell.angle_alpha   90.00
_cell.angle_beta   90.00
_cell.angle_gamma   90.00
#
_symmetry.space_group_name_H-M   'P 1'
#
loop_
_entity.id
_entity.type
_entity.pdbx_description
1 polymer ?
#
loop_
_entity_poly.entity_id
_entity_poly.type
_entity_poly.pdbx_seq_one_letter_code
_entity_poly.pdbx_strand_id
1 'polypeptide(L)'
;MDNKKNIIVGTAGHIDHGKTTLIRALTGRNTDRLKEEQNRGISIELGFTHFDLNNNLRVGIIDVPGHEKFIKNMLSGVCGMDMIILVVAADEGIMAQTKEHLDILNLIGIKNGIIALTKCDLVDKEWTELVKLDIADEVKGTFLEAAKIIEISSTEKKGIDNLKDEIIRIVDTLPEKDLNSNPRLYVDRSFSITGFGTVVTGTLISGTLNLDEEILIYPSNKLTKVRNLQVHDNNVNIAYAGQRVAINLANVKKEDVPKGSVLVPSNTFTESSLID
;
A
#
# COMPACT_ATOMS: atom_id res chain seq x y z
N MET A 1 -7.42 -8.38 22.58
CA MET A 1 -6.38 -7.99 21.60
C MET A 1 -6.76 -8.66 20.28
N ASP A 2 -6.91 -7.87 19.24
CA ASP A 2 -7.22 -8.41 17.90
C ASP A 2 -5.93 -9.11 17.42
N ASN A 3 -5.86 -10.42 17.54
CA ASN A 3 -4.64 -11.21 17.29
C ASN A 3 -4.46 -11.49 15.79
N LYS A 4 -4.91 -10.54 14.93
CA LYS A 4 -4.84 -10.70 13.49
C LYS A 4 -3.46 -10.36 12.96
N LYS A 5 -2.92 -11.20 12.08
CA LYS A 5 -1.77 -10.86 11.25
C LYS A 5 -2.17 -9.67 10.36
N ASN A 6 -1.38 -8.60 10.36
CA ASN A 6 -1.62 -7.43 9.53
C ASN A 6 -0.60 -7.40 8.40
N ILE A 7 -1.09 -7.20 7.16
CA ILE A 7 -0.26 -7.05 5.97
C ILE A 7 -0.73 -5.86 5.15
N ILE A 8 0.19 -5.31 4.37
CA ILE A 8 -0.09 -4.23 3.43
C ILE A 8 0.11 -4.72 2.01
N VAL A 9 -0.94 -4.63 1.22
CA VAL A 9 -0.94 -4.97 -0.21
C VAL A 9 -1.08 -3.69 -1.03
N GLY A 10 -0.15 -3.44 -1.93
CA GLY A 10 -0.23 -2.33 -2.88
C GLY A 10 -0.78 -2.77 -4.24
N THR A 11 -1.39 -1.86 -4.99
CA THR A 11 -1.66 -2.06 -6.42
C THR A 11 -0.61 -1.36 -7.26
N ALA A 12 -0.35 -1.87 -8.46
CA ALA A 12 0.50 -1.25 -9.47
C ALA A 12 -0.08 -1.54 -10.87
N GLY A 13 0.30 -0.77 -11.88
CA GLY A 13 -0.14 -0.98 -13.25
C GLY A 13 -0.64 0.31 -13.90
N HIS A 14 -0.93 0.22 -15.20
CA HIS A 14 -1.30 1.35 -16.05
C HIS A 14 -2.60 2.04 -15.58
N ILE A 15 -2.81 3.30 -16.02
CA ILE A 15 -4.09 3.99 -15.89
C ILE A 15 -5.18 3.16 -16.59
N ASP A 16 -6.40 3.20 -16.09
CA ASP A 16 -7.58 2.50 -16.62
C ASP A 16 -7.50 0.96 -16.70
N HIS A 17 -6.44 0.35 -16.19
CA HIS A 17 -6.35 -1.11 -16.06
C HIS A 17 -7.24 -1.70 -14.94
N GLY A 18 -8.02 -0.86 -14.25
CA GLY A 18 -9.04 -1.30 -13.30
C GLY A 18 -8.54 -1.56 -11.88
N LYS A 19 -7.44 -0.93 -11.44
CA LYS A 19 -6.90 -1.05 -10.06
C LYS A 19 -7.96 -0.74 -9.00
N THR A 20 -8.53 0.45 -9.03
CA THR A 20 -9.57 0.89 -8.09
C THR A 20 -10.83 0.03 -8.17
N THR A 21 -11.22 -0.40 -9.38
CA THR A 21 -12.36 -1.29 -9.60
C THR A 21 -12.13 -2.67 -8.99
N LEU A 22 -10.91 -3.21 -9.12
CA LEU A 22 -10.49 -4.45 -8.48
C LEU A 22 -10.56 -4.36 -6.96
N ILE A 23 -10.02 -3.27 -6.39
CA ILE A 23 -10.08 -3.03 -4.95
C ILE A 23 -11.53 -2.94 -4.47
N ARG A 24 -12.39 -2.25 -5.20
CA ARG A 24 -13.82 -2.18 -4.89
C ARG A 24 -14.48 -3.56 -4.92
N ALA A 25 -14.11 -4.42 -5.88
CA ALA A 25 -14.61 -5.79 -5.96
C ALA A 25 -14.14 -6.65 -4.77
N LEU A 26 -12.88 -6.47 -4.32
CA LEU A 26 -12.30 -7.17 -3.18
C LEU A 26 -12.88 -6.74 -1.84
N THR A 27 -13.07 -5.42 -1.65
CA THR A 27 -13.32 -4.81 -0.33
C THR A 27 -14.73 -4.27 -0.14
N GLY A 28 -15.48 -4.09 -1.23
CA GLY A 28 -16.76 -3.39 -1.25
C GLY A 28 -16.66 -1.86 -1.07
N ARG A 29 -15.44 -1.30 -1.01
CA ARG A 29 -15.21 0.14 -0.74
C ARG A 29 -14.54 0.79 -1.94
N ASN A 30 -14.89 2.06 -2.20
CA ASN A 30 -14.20 2.88 -3.19
C ASN A 30 -13.05 3.64 -2.54
N THR A 31 -11.87 3.61 -3.15
CA THR A 31 -10.66 4.29 -2.68
C THR A 31 -10.52 5.72 -3.21
N ASP A 32 -11.19 6.05 -4.31
CA ASP A 32 -11.22 7.40 -4.87
C ASP A 32 -12.08 8.33 -4.01
N ARG A 33 -11.43 9.26 -3.32
CA ARG A 33 -12.08 10.18 -2.36
C ARG A 33 -12.27 11.59 -2.91
N LEU A 34 -11.41 12.02 -3.84
CA LEU A 34 -11.48 13.33 -4.44
C LEU A 34 -12.60 13.37 -5.47
N LYS A 35 -13.37 14.46 -5.49
CA LYS A 35 -14.39 14.67 -6.54
C LYS A 35 -13.77 14.67 -7.93
N GLU A 36 -12.52 15.13 -8.03
CA GLU A 36 -11.77 15.14 -9.28
C GLU A 36 -11.45 13.74 -9.77
N GLU A 37 -11.03 12.83 -8.87
CA GLU A 37 -10.80 11.41 -9.17
C GLU A 37 -12.09 10.75 -9.68
N GLN A 38 -13.19 10.97 -8.97
CA GLN A 38 -14.50 10.41 -9.33
C GLN A 38 -15.03 10.94 -10.66
N ASN A 39 -14.82 12.23 -10.95
CA ASN A 39 -15.28 12.85 -12.19
C ASN A 39 -14.42 12.47 -13.40
N ARG A 40 -13.13 12.24 -13.20
CA ARG A 40 -12.18 11.88 -14.26
C ARG A 40 -12.00 10.38 -14.42
N GLY A 41 -12.43 9.58 -13.44
CA GLY A 41 -12.21 8.14 -13.41
C GLY A 41 -10.75 7.73 -13.17
N ILE A 42 -9.90 8.64 -12.68
CA ILE A 42 -8.47 8.39 -12.46
C ILE A 42 -8.07 8.68 -11.01
N SER A 43 -7.29 7.81 -10.39
CA SER A 43 -6.73 8.06 -9.07
C SER A 43 -5.57 9.04 -9.17
N ILE A 44 -5.56 10.05 -8.29
CA ILE A 44 -4.54 11.12 -8.21
C ILE A 44 -3.68 10.92 -6.96
N GLU A 45 -4.33 10.65 -5.83
CA GLU A 45 -3.66 10.37 -4.57
C GLU A 45 -3.67 8.87 -4.25
N LEU A 46 -2.88 8.48 -3.25
CA LEU A 46 -2.96 7.12 -2.71
C LEU A 46 -4.34 6.88 -2.11
N GLY A 47 -5.01 5.84 -2.55
CA GLY A 47 -6.23 5.34 -1.92
C GLY A 47 -5.88 4.37 -0.79
N PHE A 48 -6.67 4.34 0.27
CA PHE A 48 -6.45 3.43 1.39
C PHE A 48 -7.76 2.78 1.82
N THR A 49 -7.72 1.47 1.97
CA THR A 49 -8.83 0.69 2.51
C THR A 49 -8.29 -0.55 3.23
N HIS A 50 -9.16 -1.36 3.79
CA HIS A 50 -8.81 -2.63 4.40
C HIS A 50 -9.98 -3.59 4.32
N PHE A 51 -9.68 -4.87 4.45
CA PHE A 51 -10.68 -5.93 4.61
C PHE A 51 -10.09 -7.10 5.42
N ASP A 52 -10.97 -7.86 6.05
CA ASP A 52 -10.58 -9.09 6.73
C ASP A 52 -10.75 -10.27 5.76
N LEU A 53 -9.66 -10.98 5.47
CA LEU A 53 -9.69 -12.15 4.61
C LEU A 53 -10.24 -13.38 5.34
N ASN A 54 -9.86 -13.49 6.62
CA ASN A 54 -10.38 -14.49 7.54
C ASN A 54 -10.29 -13.95 8.97
N ASN A 55 -10.64 -14.78 9.96
CA ASN A 55 -10.64 -14.35 11.37
C ASN A 55 -9.24 -13.93 11.89
N ASN A 56 -8.17 -14.37 11.23
CA ASN A 56 -6.80 -14.17 11.68
C ASN A 56 -5.96 -13.24 10.79
N LEU A 57 -6.50 -12.79 9.64
CA LEU A 57 -5.75 -11.99 8.67
C LEU A 57 -6.51 -10.73 8.27
N ARG A 58 -5.89 -9.59 8.52
CA ARG A 58 -6.34 -8.28 8.04
C ARG A 58 -5.40 -7.76 6.97
N VAL A 59 -5.98 -7.37 5.84
CA VAL A 59 -5.26 -6.84 4.69
C VAL A 59 -5.55 -5.35 4.58
N GLY A 60 -4.51 -4.53 4.75
CA GLY A 60 -4.53 -3.13 4.35
C GLY A 60 -4.22 -3.01 2.86
N ILE A 61 -4.99 -2.21 2.15
CA ILE A 61 -4.79 -1.96 0.72
C ILE A 61 -4.30 -0.52 0.52
N ILE A 62 -3.27 -0.39 -0.29
CA ILE A 62 -2.81 0.90 -0.83
C ILE A 62 -3.07 0.91 -2.33
N ASP A 63 -4.06 1.71 -2.73
CA ASP A 63 -4.39 1.93 -4.14
C ASP A 63 -3.46 3.00 -4.71
N VAL A 64 -2.66 2.61 -5.68
CA VAL A 64 -1.63 3.48 -6.26
C VAL A 64 -2.15 4.10 -7.54
N PRO A 65 -2.00 5.44 -7.73
CA PRO A 65 -2.36 6.08 -8.98
C PRO A 65 -1.52 5.53 -10.14
N GLY A 66 -2.18 5.30 -11.30
CA GLY A 66 -1.54 4.69 -12.47
C GLY A 66 -0.78 5.67 -13.36
N HIS A 67 -1.02 6.98 -13.26
CA HIS A 67 -0.48 7.97 -14.17
C HIS A 67 0.94 8.41 -13.79
N GLU A 68 1.85 8.53 -14.77
CA GLU A 68 3.26 8.93 -14.60
C GLU A 68 3.47 10.20 -13.76
N LYS A 69 2.57 11.20 -13.89
CA LYS A 69 2.61 12.44 -13.11
C LYS A 69 2.52 12.20 -11.60
N PHE A 70 2.03 11.05 -11.18
CA PHE A 70 1.78 10.72 -9.78
C PHE A 70 2.77 9.68 -9.20
N ILE A 71 3.86 9.38 -9.90
CA ILE A 71 4.93 8.46 -9.43
C ILE A 71 5.44 8.87 -8.03
N LYS A 72 5.60 10.18 -7.75
CA LYS A 72 5.98 10.65 -6.41
C LYS A 72 4.96 10.27 -5.33
N ASN A 73 3.67 10.22 -5.68
CA ASN A 73 2.63 9.74 -4.77
C ASN A 73 2.74 8.24 -4.58
N MET A 74 2.99 7.48 -5.64
CA MET A 74 3.27 6.05 -5.57
C MET A 74 4.42 5.75 -4.61
N LEU A 75 5.59 6.37 -4.81
CA LEU A 75 6.78 6.15 -4.01
C LEU A 75 6.54 6.31 -2.50
N SER A 76 5.73 7.29 -2.12
CA SER A 76 5.43 7.50 -0.69
C SER A 76 4.56 6.41 -0.05
N GLY A 77 3.84 5.62 -0.85
CA GLY A 77 3.02 4.50 -0.37
C GLY A 77 3.75 3.17 -0.38
N VAL A 78 4.78 3.02 -1.21
CA VAL A 78 5.47 1.72 -1.41
C VAL A 78 6.25 1.30 -0.16
N CYS A 79 6.80 2.26 0.60
CA CYS A 79 7.49 1.95 1.85
C CYS A 79 6.54 1.33 2.87
N GLY A 80 6.65 0.03 3.08
CA GLY A 80 5.80 -0.72 4.01
C GLY A 80 4.80 -1.68 3.36
N MET A 81 4.79 -1.77 2.03
CA MET A 81 4.06 -2.83 1.34
C MET A 81 4.78 -4.17 1.51
N ASP A 82 4.02 -5.21 1.84
CA ASP A 82 4.52 -6.59 1.98
C ASP A 82 4.48 -7.35 0.66
N MET A 83 3.52 -7.00 -0.18
CA MET A 83 3.35 -7.53 -1.52
C MET A 83 2.59 -6.55 -2.41
N ILE A 84 2.60 -6.77 -3.71
CA ILE A 84 1.83 -5.99 -4.67
C ILE A 84 0.90 -6.87 -5.51
N ILE A 85 -0.13 -6.24 -6.06
CA ILE A 85 -0.95 -6.77 -7.13
C ILE A 85 -0.63 -5.93 -8.37
N LEU A 86 0.08 -6.51 -9.34
CA LEU A 86 0.29 -5.90 -10.64
C LEU A 86 -0.97 -6.10 -11.48
N VAL A 87 -1.63 -5.02 -11.82
CA VAL A 87 -2.91 -5.04 -12.56
C VAL A 87 -2.65 -4.74 -14.03
N VAL A 88 -3.01 -5.68 -14.87
CA VAL A 88 -2.92 -5.59 -16.33
C VAL A 88 -4.30 -5.85 -16.92
N ALA A 89 -4.76 -4.99 -17.82
CA ALA A 89 -6.03 -5.18 -18.51
C ALA A 89 -5.84 -6.12 -19.71
N ALA A 90 -6.70 -7.11 -19.87
CA ALA A 90 -6.60 -8.10 -20.94
C ALA A 90 -6.82 -7.52 -22.34
N ASP A 91 -7.61 -6.45 -22.44
CA ASP A 91 -7.89 -5.74 -23.69
C ASP A 91 -6.71 -4.89 -24.19
N GLU A 92 -5.79 -4.50 -23.31
CA GLU A 92 -4.67 -3.60 -23.64
C GLU A 92 -3.29 -4.26 -23.47
N GLY A 93 -3.18 -5.28 -22.62
CA GLY A 93 -1.91 -5.94 -22.32
C GLY A 93 -0.94 -5.07 -21.51
N ILE A 94 0.36 -5.33 -21.65
CA ILE A 94 1.41 -4.56 -20.96
C ILE A 94 1.57 -3.17 -21.58
N MET A 95 1.44 -2.14 -20.78
CA MET A 95 1.54 -0.75 -21.17
C MET A 95 2.74 -0.07 -20.49
N ALA A 96 3.17 1.10 -21.01
CA ALA A 96 4.38 1.79 -20.56
C ALA A 96 4.44 2.00 -19.03
N GLN A 97 3.34 2.46 -18.42
CA GLN A 97 3.32 2.69 -16.97
C GLN A 97 3.33 1.39 -16.16
N THR A 98 2.90 0.26 -16.74
CA THR A 98 3.05 -1.06 -16.11
C THR A 98 4.53 -1.42 -15.95
N LYS A 99 5.33 -1.17 -17.01
CA LYS A 99 6.78 -1.38 -16.99
C LYS A 99 7.47 -0.45 -15.99
N GLU A 100 7.16 0.85 -16.03
CA GLU A 100 7.70 1.83 -15.08
C GLU A 100 7.43 1.45 -13.63
N HIS A 101 6.20 1.03 -13.32
CA HIS A 101 5.82 0.59 -11.98
C HIS A 101 6.59 -0.67 -11.58
N LEU A 102 6.74 -1.63 -12.48
CA LEU A 102 7.49 -2.86 -12.22
C LEU A 102 8.96 -2.57 -11.92
N ASP A 103 9.60 -1.70 -12.71
CA ASP A 103 10.99 -1.30 -12.51
C ASP A 103 11.18 -0.59 -11.16
N ILE A 104 10.30 0.34 -10.81
CA ILE A 104 10.34 1.05 -9.53
C ILE A 104 10.21 0.06 -8.37
N LEU A 105 9.25 -0.85 -8.43
CA LEU A 105 9.01 -1.83 -7.37
C LEU A 105 10.18 -2.80 -7.21
N ASN A 106 10.81 -3.19 -8.32
CA ASN A 106 11.99 -4.02 -8.33
C ASN A 106 13.20 -3.31 -7.71
N LEU A 107 13.43 -2.03 -8.05
CA LEU A 107 14.48 -1.19 -7.47
C LEU A 107 14.30 -0.97 -5.96
N ILE A 108 13.06 -0.81 -5.50
CA ILE A 108 12.76 -0.64 -4.06
C ILE A 108 12.92 -1.96 -3.30
N GLY A 109 12.97 -3.09 -4.00
CA GLY A 109 13.21 -4.39 -3.39
C GLY A 109 11.95 -5.08 -2.88
N ILE A 110 10.78 -4.81 -3.47
CA ILE A 110 9.57 -5.62 -3.26
C ILE A 110 9.87 -7.05 -3.73
N LYS A 111 9.47 -8.04 -2.94
CA LYS A 111 9.82 -9.46 -3.18
C LYS A 111 8.63 -10.34 -3.53
N ASN A 112 7.41 -9.88 -3.23
CA ASN A 112 6.22 -10.72 -3.38
C ASN A 112 5.15 -9.98 -4.17
N GLY A 113 4.43 -10.71 -5.01
CA GLY A 113 3.32 -10.14 -5.74
C GLY A 113 2.48 -11.17 -6.49
N ILE A 114 1.37 -10.68 -7.01
CA ILE A 114 0.41 -11.41 -7.84
C ILE A 114 0.17 -10.57 -9.08
N ILE A 115 -0.12 -11.20 -10.20
CA ILE A 115 -0.53 -10.52 -11.42
C ILE A 115 -2.03 -10.73 -11.60
N ALA A 116 -2.77 -9.62 -11.58
CA ALA A 116 -4.21 -9.61 -11.81
C ALA A 116 -4.49 -9.19 -13.26
N LEU A 117 -4.86 -10.14 -14.10
CA LEU A 117 -5.30 -9.88 -15.47
C LEU A 117 -6.78 -9.53 -15.45
N THR A 118 -7.08 -8.24 -15.55
CA THR A 118 -8.43 -7.69 -15.44
C THR A 118 -9.13 -7.60 -16.80
N LYS A 119 -10.42 -7.29 -16.81
CA LYS A 119 -11.25 -7.13 -18.02
C LYS A 119 -11.27 -8.38 -18.92
N CYS A 120 -11.07 -9.57 -18.35
CA CYS A 120 -11.11 -10.82 -19.12
C CYS A 120 -12.47 -11.14 -19.76
N ASP A 121 -13.52 -10.44 -19.33
CA ASP A 121 -14.87 -10.49 -19.93
C ASP A 121 -14.96 -9.75 -21.26
N LEU A 122 -13.99 -8.91 -21.63
CA LEU A 122 -13.98 -8.12 -22.87
C LEU A 122 -13.24 -8.79 -24.02
N VAL A 123 -12.53 -9.90 -23.77
CA VAL A 123 -11.70 -10.58 -24.76
C VAL A 123 -11.98 -12.07 -24.79
N ASP A 124 -11.60 -12.74 -25.88
CA ASP A 124 -11.69 -14.18 -25.99
C ASP A 124 -10.52 -14.91 -25.29
N LYS A 125 -10.61 -16.24 -25.21
CA LYS A 125 -9.59 -17.06 -24.55
C LYS A 125 -8.26 -17.07 -25.29
N GLU A 126 -8.26 -17.04 -26.60
CA GLU A 126 -7.01 -17.07 -27.40
C GLU A 126 -6.23 -15.80 -27.15
N TRP A 127 -6.89 -14.67 -27.17
CA TRP A 127 -6.29 -13.36 -26.81
C TRP A 127 -5.80 -13.33 -25.38
N THR A 128 -6.58 -13.85 -24.43
CA THR A 128 -6.17 -13.93 -23.01
C THR A 128 -4.86 -14.71 -22.85
N GLU A 129 -4.71 -15.85 -23.55
CA GLU A 129 -3.47 -16.64 -23.47
C GLU A 129 -2.26 -15.91 -24.10
N LEU A 130 -2.46 -15.16 -25.20
CA LEU A 130 -1.42 -14.34 -25.78
C LEU A 130 -0.93 -13.25 -24.81
N VAL A 131 -1.86 -12.53 -24.17
CA VAL A 131 -1.52 -11.50 -23.18
C VAL A 131 -0.79 -12.10 -21.97
N LYS A 132 -1.14 -13.31 -21.53
CA LYS A 132 -0.39 -14.00 -20.46
C LYS A 132 1.06 -14.31 -20.87
N LEU A 133 1.30 -14.69 -22.12
CA LEU A 133 2.65 -14.92 -22.63
C LEU A 133 3.45 -13.61 -22.64
N ASP A 134 2.88 -12.52 -23.10
CA ASP A 134 3.52 -11.18 -23.09
C ASP A 134 3.83 -10.74 -21.65
N ILE A 135 2.92 -10.96 -20.71
CA ILE A 135 3.16 -10.67 -19.30
C ILE A 135 4.31 -11.51 -18.76
N ALA A 136 4.31 -12.83 -19.05
CA ALA A 136 5.36 -13.74 -18.59
C ALA A 136 6.74 -13.35 -19.11
N ASP A 137 6.83 -12.87 -20.35
CA ASP A 137 8.07 -12.36 -20.93
C ASP A 137 8.53 -11.05 -20.27
N GLU A 138 7.63 -10.11 -20.01
CA GLU A 138 7.95 -8.83 -19.39
C GLU A 138 8.43 -8.95 -17.96
N VAL A 139 7.89 -9.89 -17.18
CA VAL A 139 8.26 -10.04 -15.76
C VAL A 139 9.49 -10.92 -15.53
N LYS A 140 10.13 -11.44 -16.59
CA LYS A 140 11.38 -12.23 -16.48
C LYS A 140 12.47 -11.43 -15.79
N GLY A 141 13.20 -12.08 -14.88
CA GLY A 141 14.28 -11.45 -14.11
C GLY A 141 13.79 -10.46 -13.05
N THR A 142 12.48 -10.32 -12.85
CA THR A 142 11.89 -9.50 -11.77
C THR A 142 11.38 -10.38 -10.64
N PHE A 143 10.98 -9.75 -9.53
CA PHE A 143 10.36 -10.46 -8.39
C PHE A 143 8.99 -11.11 -8.74
N LEU A 144 8.40 -10.79 -9.90
CA LEU A 144 7.15 -11.37 -10.39
C LEU A 144 7.34 -12.53 -11.37
N GLU A 145 8.56 -12.95 -11.69
CA GLU A 145 8.81 -14.03 -12.66
C GLU A 145 8.05 -15.33 -12.34
N ALA A 146 7.98 -15.69 -11.06
CA ALA A 146 7.22 -16.84 -10.58
C ALA A 146 5.83 -16.52 -10.07
N ALA A 147 5.35 -15.29 -10.28
CA ALA A 147 4.05 -14.86 -9.78
C ALA A 147 2.91 -15.49 -10.58
N LYS A 148 1.83 -15.83 -9.88
CA LYS A 148 0.64 -16.36 -10.51
C LYS A 148 -0.13 -15.25 -11.23
N ILE A 149 -0.53 -15.52 -12.48
CA ILE A 149 -1.45 -14.67 -13.24
C ILE A 149 -2.87 -15.16 -12.97
N ILE A 150 -3.72 -14.29 -12.47
CA ILE A 150 -5.11 -14.58 -12.12
C ILE A 150 -6.04 -13.80 -13.04
N GLU A 151 -6.86 -14.50 -13.79
CA GLU A 151 -7.89 -13.91 -14.64
C GLU A 151 -9.03 -13.36 -13.79
N ILE A 152 -9.40 -12.10 -14.05
CA ILE A 152 -10.39 -11.38 -13.26
C ILE A 152 -11.35 -10.62 -14.19
N SER A 153 -12.64 -10.75 -13.88
CA SER A 153 -13.64 -9.77 -14.25
C SER A 153 -14.22 -9.16 -12.97
N SER A 154 -13.86 -7.92 -12.70
CA SER A 154 -14.35 -7.19 -11.52
C SER A 154 -15.85 -6.90 -11.61
N THR A 155 -16.38 -6.70 -12.82
CA THR A 155 -17.79 -6.44 -13.10
C THR A 155 -18.65 -7.70 -12.88
N GLU A 156 -18.19 -8.85 -13.35
CA GLU A 156 -18.84 -10.13 -13.16
C GLU A 156 -18.47 -10.82 -11.84
N LYS A 157 -17.53 -10.24 -11.07
CA LYS A 157 -16.97 -10.79 -9.83
C LYS A 157 -16.32 -12.17 -10.02
N LYS A 158 -15.82 -12.48 -11.21
CA LYS A 158 -15.07 -13.71 -11.49
C LYS A 158 -13.60 -13.56 -11.10
N GLY A 159 -13.00 -14.61 -10.57
CA GLY A 159 -11.58 -14.66 -10.19
C GLY A 159 -11.24 -13.96 -8.87
N ILE A 160 -12.19 -13.24 -8.24
CA ILE A 160 -11.95 -12.50 -6.99
C ILE A 160 -11.58 -13.44 -5.83
N ASP A 161 -12.26 -14.58 -5.72
CA ASP A 161 -11.95 -15.53 -4.64
C ASP A 161 -10.61 -16.24 -4.90
N ASN A 162 -10.27 -16.56 -6.16
CA ASN A 162 -8.94 -17.06 -6.51
C ASN A 162 -7.83 -16.07 -6.13
N LEU A 163 -8.09 -14.76 -6.30
CA LEU A 163 -7.13 -13.72 -5.88
C LEU A 163 -6.98 -13.68 -4.36
N LYS A 164 -8.07 -13.81 -3.61
CA LYS A 164 -8.02 -13.88 -2.14
C LYS A 164 -7.26 -15.10 -1.65
N ASP A 165 -7.49 -16.26 -2.25
CA ASP A 165 -6.78 -17.49 -1.91
C ASP A 165 -5.27 -17.36 -2.18
N GLU A 166 -4.89 -16.73 -3.28
CA GLU A 166 -3.50 -16.52 -3.61
C GLU A 166 -2.83 -15.48 -2.66
N ILE A 167 -3.56 -14.46 -2.23
CA ILE A 167 -3.09 -13.53 -1.18
C ILE A 167 -2.80 -14.31 0.10
N ILE A 168 -3.71 -15.18 0.55
CA ILE A 168 -3.52 -16.02 1.74
C ILE A 168 -2.26 -16.88 1.58
N ARG A 169 -2.12 -17.57 0.43
CA ARG A 169 -0.97 -18.43 0.15
C ARG A 169 0.36 -17.68 0.28
N ILE A 170 0.46 -16.48 -0.26
CA ILE A 170 1.67 -15.67 -0.16
C ILE A 170 1.89 -15.22 1.28
N VAL A 171 0.85 -14.75 1.96
CA VAL A 171 0.94 -14.27 3.36
C VAL A 171 1.44 -15.35 4.31
N ASP A 172 1.10 -16.60 4.06
CA ASP A 172 1.58 -17.74 4.87
C ASP A 172 3.09 -17.96 4.70
N THR A 173 3.69 -17.47 3.61
CA THR A 173 5.14 -17.53 3.37
C THR A 173 5.90 -16.30 3.86
N LEU A 174 5.19 -15.20 4.18
CA LEU A 174 5.82 -13.97 4.65
C LEU A 174 6.33 -14.13 6.09
N PRO A 175 7.53 -13.61 6.38
CA PRO A 175 8.03 -13.57 7.74
C PRO A 175 7.08 -12.78 8.65
N GLU A 176 7.05 -13.14 9.92
CA GLU A 176 6.34 -12.34 10.90
C GLU A 176 7.01 -10.97 11.06
N LYS A 177 6.18 -9.95 11.30
CA LYS A 177 6.69 -8.61 11.59
C LYS A 177 7.43 -8.61 12.93
N ASP A 178 8.60 -7.99 12.97
CA ASP A 178 9.33 -7.80 14.22
C ASP A 178 8.64 -6.72 15.07
N LEU A 179 7.91 -7.17 16.08
CA LEU A 179 7.20 -6.31 17.02
C LEU A 179 8.10 -5.79 18.15
N ASN A 180 9.29 -6.39 18.34
CA ASN A 180 10.23 -6.04 19.41
C ASN A 180 11.29 -5.02 18.99
N SER A 181 11.42 -4.77 17.69
CA SER A 181 12.32 -3.74 17.19
C SER A 181 11.79 -2.33 17.46
N ASN A 182 12.63 -1.33 17.27
CA ASN A 182 12.22 0.06 17.40
C ASN A 182 11.14 0.41 16.36
N PRO A 183 10.03 1.06 16.78
CA PRO A 183 9.00 1.47 15.87
C PRO A 183 9.52 2.45 14.83
N ARG A 184 9.13 2.23 13.58
CA ARG A 184 9.41 3.14 12.45
C ARG A 184 8.16 3.29 11.61
N LEU A 185 7.70 4.52 11.47
CA LEU A 185 6.54 4.86 10.66
C LEU A 185 6.92 5.85 9.56
N TYR A 186 6.60 5.51 8.31
CA TYR A 186 6.72 6.42 7.17
C TYR A 186 5.43 7.19 6.97
N VAL A 187 5.54 8.54 6.94
CA VAL A 187 4.40 9.44 6.78
C VAL A 187 4.00 9.54 5.31
N ASP A 188 2.80 9.09 5.00
CA ASP A 188 2.20 9.22 3.66
C ASP A 188 1.30 10.46 3.51
N ARG A 189 0.73 10.95 4.61
CA ARG A 189 -0.08 12.18 4.65
C ARG A 189 0.15 12.94 5.95
N SER A 190 0.07 14.28 5.84
CA SER A 190 0.08 15.19 6.98
C SER A 190 -0.99 16.27 6.78
N PHE A 191 -1.82 16.51 7.79
CA PHE A 191 -2.91 17.47 7.74
C PHE A 191 -3.19 18.06 9.12
N SER A 192 -3.79 19.25 9.15
CA SER A 192 -4.22 19.89 10.39
C SER A 192 -5.73 19.73 10.57
N ILE A 193 -6.14 19.33 11.75
CA ILE A 193 -7.55 19.26 12.14
C ILE A 193 -7.84 20.34 13.17
N THR A 194 -8.85 21.17 12.92
CA THR A 194 -9.27 22.22 13.85
C THR A 194 -9.61 21.62 15.21
N GLY A 195 -9.02 22.13 16.27
CA GLY A 195 -9.18 21.65 17.64
C GLY A 195 -8.32 20.44 18.04
N PHE A 196 -7.75 19.71 17.07
CA PHE A 196 -6.90 18.53 17.34
C PHE A 196 -5.42 18.75 17.02
N GLY A 197 -5.10 19.70 16.15
CA GLY A 197 -3.73 19.99 15.73
C GLY A 197 -3.29 19.13 14.54
N THR A 198 -2.03 18.75 14.53
CA THR A 198 -1.42 18.00 13.41
C THR A 198 -1.69 16.52 13.55
N VAL A 199 -2.24 15.96 12.49
CA VAL A 199 -2.46 14.52 12.34
C VAL A 199 -1.67 14.03 11.13
N VAL A 200 -0.97 12.93 11.29
CA VAL A 200 -0.27 12.24 10.22
C VAL A 200 -0.82 10.84 10.04
N THR A 201 -0.73 10.32 8.84
CA THR A 201 -0.99 8.91 8.57
C THR A 201 0.23 8.27 7.93
N GLY A 202 0.39 6.97 8.17
CA GLY A 202 1.50 6.21 7.62
C GLY A 202 1.42 4.73 7.94
N THR A 203 2.35 3.96 7.39
CA THR A 203 2.49 2.54 7.69
C THR A 203 3.58 2.35 8.75
N LEU A 204 3.24 1.67 9.84
CA LEU A 204 4.21 1.23 10.85
C LEU A 204 4.90 -0.03 10.34
N ILE A 205 6.18 0.09 9.95
CA ILE A 205 6.91 -1.00 9.29
C ILE A 205 7.62 -1.93 10.25
N SER A 206 7.94 -1.45 11.46
CA SER A 206 8.61 -2.24 12.51
C SER A 206 8.15 -1.81 13.90
N GLY A 207 8.29 -2.70 14.86
CA GLY A 207 8.06 -2.42 16.27
C GLY A 207 6.60 -2.22 16.67
N THR A 208 6.43 -1.63 17.83
CA THR A 208 5.15 -1.21 18.40
C THR A 208 5.20 0.26 18.80
N LEU A 209 4.14 1.00 18.52
CA LEU A 209 4.01 2.42 18.89
C LEU A 209 2.91 2.57 19.93
N ASN A 210 3.23 3.24 21.03
CA ASN A 210 2.31 3.40 22.15
C ASN A 210 1.73 4.81 22.23
N LEU A 211 0.54 4.91 22.79
CA LEU A 211 -0.04 6.18 23.21
C LEU A 211 0.90 6.84 24.23
N ASP A 212 1.01 8.15 24.17
CA ASP A 212 1.87 8.97 25.03
C ASP A 212 3.39 8.77 24.82
N GLU A 213 3.82 7.96 23.87
CA GLU A 213 5.23 7.77 23.56
C GLU A 213 5.85 9.04 22.95
N GLU A 214 7.11 9.30 23.33
CA GLU A 214 7.90 10.39 22.79
C GLU A 214 8.62 9.94 21.52
N ILE A 215 8.41 10.68 20.43
CA ILE A 215 8.93 10.35 19.10
C ILE A 215 9.67 11.53 18.49
N LEU A 216 10.66 11.20 17.67
CA LEU A 216 11.45 12.12 16.86
C LEU A 216 10.98 12.08 15.41
N ILE A 217 10.89 13.24 14.76
CA ILE A 217 10.46 13.39 13.37
C ILE A 217 11.69 13.68 12.52
N TYR A 218 12.03 12.83 11.56
CA TYR A 218 13.03 13.08 10.55
C TYR A 218 12.40 13.59 9.25
N PRO A 219 13.02 14.51 8.48
CA PRO A 219 14.32 15.15 8.73
C PRO A 219 14.25 16.41 9.61
N SER A 220 13.09 16.81 10.14
CA SER A 220 12.94 18.07 10.89
C SER A 220 13.63 18.06 12.27
N ASN A 221 14.04 16.90 12.76
CA ASN A 221 14.65 16.69 14.07
C ASN A 221 13.81 17.25 15.23
N LYS A 222 12.47 17.25 15.07
CA LYS A 222 11.55 17.74 16.10
C LYS A 222 11.05 16.61 16.97
N LEU A 223 11.19 16.83 18.28
CA LEU A 223 10.64 15.96 19.29
C LEU A 223 9.16 16.26 19.49
N THR A 224 8.33 15.23 19.60
CA THR A 224 6.90 15.32 19.81
C THR A 224 6.39 14.13 20.59
N LYS A 225 5.11 14.18 20.99
CA LYS A 225 4.45 13.12 21.73
C LYS A 225 3.21 12.64 20.99
N VAL A 226 2.98 11.34 21.03
CA VAL A 226 1.77 10.69 20.49
C VAL A 226 0.58 11.02 21.40
N ARG A 227 -0.35 11.85 20.93
CA ARG A 227 -1.58 12.22 21.67
C ARG A 227 -2.72 11.27 21.45
N ASN A 228 -2.83 10.71 20.26
CA ASN A 228 -3.84 9.73 19.91
C ASN A 228 -3.36 8.83 18.79
N LEU A 229 -3.77 7.58 18.84
CA LEU A 229 -3.53 6.57 17.82
C LEU A 229 -4.86 6.05 17.30
N GLN A 230 -4.97 5.92 15.99
CA GLN A 230 -6.09 5.26 15.33
C GLN A 230 -5.61 4.24 14.32
N VAL A 231 -6.22 3.07 14.36
CA VAL A 231 -6.03 2.00 13.39
C VAL A 231 -7.41 1.61 12.85
N HIS A 232 -7.59 1.72 11.53
CA HIS A 232 -8.88 1.42 10.87
C HIS A 232 -10.07 2.17 11.51
N ASP A 233 -9.92 3.48 11.71
CA ASP A 233 -10.91 4.39 12.29
C ASP A 233 -11.26 4.13 13.78
N ASN A 234 -10.56 3.21 14.45
CA ASN A 234 -10.73 2.94 15.88
C ASN A 234 -9.55 3.50 16.68
N ASN A 235 -9.85 4.16 17.81
CA ASN A 235 -8.84 4.57 18.76
C ASN A 235 -8.20 3.35 19.43
N VAL A 236 -6.88 3.35 19.49
CA VAL A 236 -6.10 2.28 20.13
C VAL A 236 -5.03 2.87 21.04
N ASN A 237 -4.61 2.11 22.04
CA ASN A 237 -3.49 2.50 22.90
C ASN A 237 -2.13 2.05 22.35
N ILE A 238 -2.14 1.03 21.50
CA ILE A 238 -0.94 0.44 20.91
C ILE A 238 -1.22 0.15 19.44
N ALA A 239 -0.28 0.53 18.56
CA ALA A 239 -0.25 0.16 17.16
C ALA A 239 0.93 -0.78 16.90
N TYR A 240 0.77 -1.72 15.96
CA TYR A 240 1.73 -2.77 15.65
C TYR A 240 2.25 -2.67 14.23
N ALA A 241 3.48 -3.15 14.01
CA ALA A 241 4.04 -3.26 12.67
C ALA A 241 3.08 -3.98 11.70
N GLY A 242 3.03 -3.50 10.45
CA GLY A 242 2.08 -3.94 9.43
C GLY A 242 0.74 -3.21 9.45
N GLN A 243 0.51 -2.31 10.40
CA GLN A 243 -0.71 -1.51 10.44
C GLN A 243 -0.50 -0.14 9.79
N ARG A 244 -1.55 0.33 9.12
CA ARG A 244 -1.66 1.73 8.76
C ARG A 244 -2.28 2.51 9.92
N VAL A 245 -1.55 3.52 10.39
CA VAL A 245 -1.87 4.25 11.63
C VAL A 245 -2.09 5.73 11.33
N ALA A 246 -3.09 6.31 11.96
CA ALA A 246 -3.24 7.76 12.08
C ALA A 246 -2.78 8.19 13.48
N ILE A 247 -1.92 9.21 13.53
CA ILE A 247 -1.29 9.69 14.76
C ILE A 247 -1.57 11.17 14.92
N ASN A 248 -2.16 11.55 16.04
CA ASN A 248 -2.20 12.95 16.46
C ASN A 248 -0.91 13.29 17.21
N LEU A 249 -0.21 14.32 16.73
CA LEU A 249 1.08 14.76 17.25
C LEU A 249 0.93 16.00 18.12
N ALA A 250 1.66 16.02 19.25
CA ALA A 250 1.66 17.13 20.17
C ALA A 250 2.58 18.26 19.69
N ASN A 251 2.12 19.53 19.78
CA ASN A 251 2.94 20.73 19.68
C ASN A 251 3.84 20.83 18.41
N VAL A 252 3.42 20.24 17.31
CA VAL A 252 4.07 20.35 16.00
C VAL A 252 3.09 20.87 14.95
N LYS A 253 3.59 21.61 13.98
CA LYS A 253 2.82 22.09 12.85
C LYS A 253 2.89 21.09 11.68
N LYS A 254 1.94 21.17 10.76
CA LYS A 254 1.92 20.33 9.54
C LYS A 254 3.24 20.46 8.74
N GLU A 255 3.78 21.67 8.68
CA GLU A 255 5.01 21.98 7.95
C GLU A 255 6.25 21.28 8.54
N ASP A 256 6.19 20.90 9.82
CA ASP A 256 7.25 20.17 10.52
C ASP A 256 7.28 18.67 10.18
N VAL A 257 6.18 18.17 9.60
CA VAL A 257 6.00 16.75 9.28
C VAL A 257 5.53 16.62 7.82
N PRO A 258 6.36 16.97 6.84
CA PRO A 258 6.01 16.79 5.44
C PRO A 258 5.85 15.31 5.11
N LYS A 259 5.14 15.03 4.00
CA LYS A 259 5.05 13.70 3.41
C LYS A 259 6.47 13.15 3.15
N GLY A 260 6.70 11.88 3.48
CA GLY A 260 8.02 11.24 3.43
C GLY A 260 8.81 11.35 4.74
N SER A 261 8.32 12.11 5.73
CA SER A 261 8.92 12.10 7.07
C SER A 261 8.89 10.72 7.70
N VAL A 262 9.84 10.47 8.59
CA VAL A 262 9.92 9.22 9.35
C VAL A 262 9.74 9.53 10.83
N LEU A 263 8.82 8.82 11.49
CA LEU A 263 8.62 8.89 12.94
C LEU A 263 9.29 7.70 13.59
N VAL A 264 10.13 7.98 14.58
CA VAL A 264 10.89 6.98 15.36
C VAL A 264 10.94 7.36 16.83
N PRO A 265 11.21 6.45 17.77
CA PRO A 265 11.47 6.81 19.16
C PRO A 265 12.71 7.72 19.27
N SER A 266 12.70 8.60 20.27
CA SER A 266 13.86 9.43 20.57
C SER A 266 15.08 8.56 20.88
N ASN A 267 16.27 8.98 20.43
CA ASN A 267 17.57 8.33 20.70
C ASN A 267 17.75 6.90 20.16
N THR A 268 16.96 6.46 19.17
CA THR A 268 17.07 5.12 18.58
C THR A 268 17.73 5.11 17.19
N PHE A 269 17.63 6.21 16.46
CA PHE A 269 18.17 6.36 15.11
C PHE A 269 19.00 7.62 15.02
N THR A 270 20.02 7.59 14.17
CA THR A 270 20.86 8.75 13.85
C THR A 270 20.80 9.00 12.35
N GLU A 271 20.83 10.28 11.98
CA GLU A 271 20.93 10.68 10.57
C GLU A 271 22.32 10.32 10.04
N SER A 272 22.41 9.74 8.86
CA SER A 272 23.67 9.46 8.17
C SER A 272 23.70 10.22 6.84
N SER A 273 24.82 10.85 6.55
CA SER A 273 25.11 11.45 5.24
C SER A 273 25.91 10.50 4.32
N LEU A 274 26.32 9.34 4.83
CA LEU A 274 27.04 8.32 4.07
C LEU A 274 26.05 7.19 3.69
N ILE A 275 26.00 6.91 2.42
CA ILE A 275 25.21 5.80 1.83
C ILE A 275 26.20 4.96 1.03
N ASP A 276 26.30 3.68 1.36
CA ASP A 276 27.09 2.69 0.63
C ASP A 276 26.28 2.08 -0.52
#